data_54ad8af14220f6f47d9488ba77c35cf0
#
_entry.id   54ad8af14220f6f47d9488ba77c35cf0
#
_cell.length_a   1.000
_cell.length_b   1.000
_cell.length_c   1.000
_cell.angle_alpha   90.00
_cell.angle_beta   90.00
_cell.angle_gamma   90.00
#
_symmetry.space_group_name_H-M   'P 1'
#
loop_
_entity.id
_entity.type
_entity.pdbx_description
1 polymer ?
#
loop_
_entity_poly.entity_id
_entity_poly.type
_entity_poly.pdbx_seq_one_letter_code
_entity_poly.pdbx_strand_id
1 'polypeptide(L)'
;ILKSYPHQLSGGMRQRICIATSLLTPRQMLIADEPGTALDVTVQGQIHKLLRALVEEEKRSLIMITHSLGVVRELVDRIYVMYAGHIVECCDTAELFKNPLHPYTQGLLACVPRLTGGGISAGIYGYIPSYVNPPKGCRFFNRCPNCTERCKQEKPGNYQVADGHTVACFLYEKGGVNTTEERGED
;
A
#
# COMPACT_ATOMS: atom_id res chain seq x y z
N ILE A 1 5.41 -34.43 6.13
CA ILE A 1 5.04 -33.05 6.52
C ILE A 1 4.24 -33.04 7.82
N LEU A 2 3.18 -33.87 7.99
CA LEU A 2 2.33 -33.88 9.20
C LEU A 2 3.08 -34.17 10.53
N LYS A 3 4.24 -34.79 10.45
CA LYS A 3 5.10 -35.10 11.61
C LYS A 3 6.35 -34.22 11.70
N SER A 4 6.48 -33.24 10.80
CA SER A 4 7.65 -32.36 10.74
C SER A 4 7.47 -31.14 11.64
N TYR A 5 8.54 -30.74 12.30
CA TYR A 5 8.56 -29.48 13.06
C TYR A 5 8.73 -28.28 12.13
N PRO A 6 8.28 -27.08 12.52
CA PRO A 6 8.37 -25.88 11.67
C PRO A 6 9.78 -25.56 11.16
N HIS A 7 10.84 -25.84 11.92
CA HIS A 7 12.23 -25.61 11.52
C HIS A 7 12.72 -26.60 10.43
N GLN A 8 12.03 -27.72 10.22
CA GLN A 8 12.33 -28.71 9.19
C GLN A 8 11.66 -28.39 7.85
N LEU A 9 10.82 -27.34 7.80
CA LEU A 9 10.07 -26.93 6.63
C LEU A 9 10.75 -25.77 5.92
N SER A 10 10.72 -25.75 4.59
CA SER A 10 11.13 -24.59 3.81
C SER A 10 10.23 -23.39 4.09
N GLY A 11 10.70 -22.18 3.77
CA GLY A 11 9.90 -20.95 3.91
C GLY A 11 8.54 -21.03 3.22
N GLY A 12 8.52 -21.48 1.96
CA GLY A 12 7.30 -21.66 1.19
C GLY A 12 6.35 -22.72 1.75
N MET A 13 6.89 -23.80 2.35
CA MET A 13 6.06 -24.81 3.02
C MET A 13 5.40 -24.24 4.28
N ARG A 14 6.14 -23.50 5.09
CA ARG A 14 5.60 -22.80 6.27
C ARG A 14 4.49 -21.82 5.89
N GLN A 15 4.74 -21.01 4.84
CA GLN A 15 3.75 -20.04 4.38
C GLN A 15 2.45 -20.72 3.92
N ARG A 16 2.54 -21.81 3.14
CA ARG A 16 1.34 -22.56 2.72
C ARG A 16 0.58 -23.17 3.90
N ILE A 17 1.30 -23.65 4.92
CA ILE A 17 0.65 -24.16 6.13
C ILE A 17 -0.04 -23.03 6.89
N CYS A 18 0.57 -21.85 7.02
CA CYS A 18 -0.07 -20.68 7.62
C CYS A 18 -1.35 -20.29 6.87
N ILE A 19 -1.31 -20.24 5.53
CA ILE A 19 -2.50 -19.95 4.70
C ILE A 19 -3.56 -21.04 4.93
N ALA A 20 -3.19 -22.33 4.82
CA ALA A 20 -4.12 -23.43 5.04
C ALA A 20 -4.76 -23.37 6.43
N THR A 21 -3.99 -23.05 7.47
CA THR A 21 -4.50 -22.88 8.84
C THR A 21 -5.49 -21.71 8.93
N SER A 22 -5.23 -20.58 8.27
CA SER A 22 -6.14 -19.43 8.26
C SER A 22 -7.46 -19.72 7.54
N LEU A 23 -7.46 -20.69 6.63
CA LEU A 23 -8.65 -21.11 5.85
C LEU A 23 -9.50 -22.19 6.52
N LEU A 24 -9.04 -22.81 7.61
CA LEU A 24 -9.78 -23.85 8.34
C LEU A 24 -11.13 -23.33 8.88
N THR A 25 -11.20 -22.04 9.20
CA THR A 25 -12.46 -21.41 9.62
C THR A 25 -13.00 -20.57 8.46
N PRO A 26 -14.26 -20.77 8.07
CA PRO A 26 -14.88 -19.98 7.00
C PRO A 26 -14.96 -18.50 7.45
N ARG A 27 -14.22 -17.64 6.77
CA ARG A 27 -14.19 -16.18 6.98
C ARG A 27 -14.49 -15.48 5.67
N GLN A 28 -15.22 -14.38 5.75
CA GLN A 28 -15.53 -13.54 4.58
C GLN A 28 -14.34 -12.68 4.17
N MET A 29 -13.42 -12.39 5.11
CA MET A 29 -12.25 -11.53 4.88
C MET A 29 -10.96 -12.23 5.28
N LEU A 30 -9.95 -12.08 4.45
CA LEU A 30 -8.56 -12.51 4.69
C LEU A 30 -7.65 -11.28 4.75
N ILE A 31 -6.76 -11.24 5.73
CA ILE A 31 -5.69 -10.22 5.81
C ILE A 31 -4.37 -10.92 5.54
N ALA A 32 -3.68 -10.50 4.50
CA ALA A 32 -2.37 -11.01 4.08
C ALA A 32 -1.31 -9.92 4.27
N ASP A 33 -0.49 -10.07 5.31
CA ASP A 33 0.60 -9.14 5.63
C ASP A 33 1.90 -9.72 5.08
N GLU A 34 2.48 -9.04 4.08
CA GLU A 34 3.71 -9.44 3.37
C GLU A 34 3.73 -10.94 2.99
N PRO A 35 2.70 -11.47 2.31
CA PRO A 35 2.53 -12.92 2.13
C PRO A 35 3.61 -13.59 1.28
N GLY A 36 4.42 -12.83 0.55
CA GLY A 36 5.53 -13.32 -0.29
C GLY A 36 6.93 -12.98 0.24
N THR A 37 7.07 -12.27 1.35
CA THR A 37 8.37 -11.83 1.86
C THR A 37 9.27 -13.02 2.23
N ALA A 38 10.55 -12.94 1.88
CA ALA A 38 11.57 -13.98 2.08
C ALA A 38 11.33 -15.30 1.33
N LEU A 39 10.50 -15.31 0.28
CA LEU A 39 10.28 -16.44 -0.61
C LEU A 39 10.93 -16.19 -1.98
N ASP A 40 11.30 -17.27 -2.66
CA ASP A 40 11.71 -17.17 -4.06
C ASP A 40 10.55 -16.76 -4.98
N VAL A 41 10.86 -16.18 -6.13
CA VAL A 41 9.88 -15.62 -7.09
C VAL A 41 8.85 -16.66 -7.52
N THR A 42 9.27 -17.93 -7.66
CA THR A 42 8.36 -19.00 -8.10
C THR A 42 7.32 -19.31 -7.02
N VAL A 43 7.75 -19.40 -5.77
CA VAL A 43 6.85 -19.65 -4.63
C VAL A 43 5.94 -18.43 -4.40
N GLN A 44 6.48 -17.20 -4.52
CA GLN A 44 5.64 -15.98 -4.46
C GLN A 44 4.52 -16.04 -5.48
N GLY A 45 4.82 -16.35 -6.75
CA GLY A 45 3.81 -16.48 -7.81
C GLY A 45 2.74 -17.53 -7.50
N GLN A 46 3.09 -18.64 -6.83
CA GLN A 46 2.13 -19.66 -6.41
C GLN A 46 1.21 -19.16 -5.27
N ILE A 47 1.76 -18.41 -4.32
CA ILE A 47 0.97 -17.79 -3.23
C ILE A 47 0.00 -16.76 -3.81
N HIS A 48 0.45 -15.91 -4.75
CA HIS A 48 -0.40 -14.92 -5.39
C HIS A 48 -1.56 -15.58 -6.16
N LYS A 49 -1.31 -16.66 -6.91
CA LYS A 49 -2.36 -17.44 -7.58
C LYS A 49 -3.37 -18.01 -6.58
N LEU A 50 -2.89 -18.54 -5.45
CA LEU A 50 -3.77 -19.05 -4.41
C LEU A 50 -4.66 -17.94 -3.81
N LEU A 51 -4.08 -16.79 -3.47
CA LEU A 51 -4.84 -15.64 -2.93
C LEU A 51 -5.88 -15.13 -3.94
N ARG A 52 -5.51 -15.07 -5.23
CA ARG A 52 -6.44 -14.70 -6.30
C ARG A 52 -7.61 -15.69 -6.39
N ALA A 53 -7.36 -17.00 -6.38
CA ALA A 53 -8.40 -18.01 -6.41
C ALA A 53 -9.38 -17.87 -5.22
N LEU A 54 -8.89 -17.57 -4.03
CA LEU A 54 -9.73 -17.32 -2.85
C LEU A 54 -10.67 -16.13 -3.03
N VAL A 55 -10.20 -15.07 -3.70
CA VAL A 55 -11.03 -13.88 -3.99
C VAL A 55 -12.03 -14.17 -5.09
N GLU A 56 -11.58 -14.73 -6.22
CA GLU A 56 -12.41 -14.89 -7.43
C GLU A 56 -13.39 -16.04 -7.32
N GLU A 57 -12.95 -17.19 -6.81
CA GLU A 57 -13.74 -18.42 -6.75
C GLU A 57 -14.59 -18.52 -5.47
N GLU A 58 -14.00 -18.18 -4.32
CA GLU A 58 -14.69 -18.28 -3.04
C GLU A 58 -15.37 -16.98 -2.61
N LYS A 59 -15.24 -15.89 -3.43
CA LYS A 59 -15.85 -14.57 -3.18
C LYS A 59 -15.46 -13.97 -1.83
N ARG A 60 -14.23 -14.19 -1.40
CA ARG A 60 -13.71 -13.62 -0.16
C ARG A 60 -13.12 -12.24 -0.40
N SER A 61 -13.24 -11.36 0.58
CA SER A 61 -12.52 -10.08 0.57
C SER A 61 -11.06 -10.29 1.00
N LEU A 62 -10.12 -9.62 0.34
CA LEU A 62 -8.70 -9.66 0.67
C LEU A 62 -8.19 -8.26 1.01
N ILE A 63 -7.59 -8.10 2.19
CA ILE A 63 -6.74 -6.95 2.51
C ILE A 63 -5.29 -7.43 2.40
N MET A 64 -4.54 -6.83 1.49
CA MET A 64 -3.12 -7.14 1.29
C MET A 64 -2.27 -5.98 1.76
N ILE A 65 -1.31 -6.24 2.64
CA ILE A 65 -0.28 -5.30 3.05
C ILE A 65 1.01 -5.73 2.38
N THR A 66 1.60 -4.86 1.57
CA THR A 66 2.84 -5.17 0.85
C THR A 66 3.54 -3.92 0.35
N HIS A 67 4.85 -4.00 0.16
CA HIS A 67 5.66 -2.99 -0.51
C HIS A 67 5.90 -3.30 -2.00
N SER A 68 5.41 -4.43 -2.50
CA SER A 68 5.59 -4.85 -3.89
C SER A 68 4.51 -4.28 -4.82
N LEU A 69 4.83 -3.19 -5.52
CA LEU A 69 3.91 -2.53 -6.46
C LEU A 69 3.50 -3.42 -7.64
N GLY A 70 4.35 -4.35 -8.07
CA GLY A 70 4.01 -5.32 -9.11
C GLY A 70 2.88 -6.24 -8.69
N VAL A 71 2.95 -6.76 -7.46
CA VAL A 71 1.91 -7.62 -6.87
C VAL A 71 0.59 -6.86 -6.70
N VAL A 72 0.67 -5.63 -6.18
CA VAL A 72 -0.49 -4.76 -5.99
C VAL A 72 -1.23 -4.55 -7.31
N ARG A 73 -0.51 -4.23 -8.39
CA ARG A 73 -1.08 -3.99 -9.71
C ARG A 73 -1.88 -5.19 -10.26
N GLU A 74 -1.48 -6.40 -9.88
CA GLU A 74 -2.09 -7.63 -10.41
C GLU A 74 -3.24 -8.17 -9.56
N LEU A 75 -3.24 -7.90 -8.25
CA LEU A 75 -4.09 -8.63 -7.31
C LEU A 75 -5.17 -7.80 -6.63
N VAL A 76 -5.09 -6.48 -6.65
CA VAL A 76 -6.00 -5.64 -5.87
C VAL A 76 -6.76 -4.64 -6.72
N ASP A 77 -8.01 -4.37 -6.34
CA ASP A 77 -8.87 -3.42 -7.03
C ASP A 77 -8.64 -1.99 -6.54
N ARG A 78 -8.33 -1.81 -5.24
CA ARG A 78 -8.21 -0.51 -4.57
C ARG A 78 -6.95 -0.46 -3.72
N ILE A 79 -6.29 0.69 -3.71
CA ILE A 79 -5.03 0.92 -3.00
C ILE A 79 -5.17 2.03 -1.97
N TYR A 80 -4.59 1.80 -0.81
CA TYR A 80 -4.34 2.78 0.23
C TYR A 80 -2.84 2.97 0.37
N VAL A 81 -2.31 4.08 -0.11
CA VAL A 81 -0.87 4.40 0.04
C VAL A 81 -0.63 4.98 1.42
N MET A 82 0.24 4.33 2.18
CA MET A 82 0.57 4.74 3.54
C MET A 82 2.00 5.30 3.61
N TYR A 83 2.16 6.42 4.29
CA TYR A 83 3.46 7.00 4.61
C TYR A 83 3.51 7.40 6.08
N ALA A 84 4.54 6.92 6.80
CA ALA A 84 4.78 7.27 8.20
C ALA A 84 3.53 7.13 9.09
N GLY A 85 2.71 6.08 8.90
CA GLY A 85 1.50 5.79 9.68
C GLY A 85 0.25 6.59 9.26
N HIS A 86 0.29 7.35 8.15
CA HIS A 86 -0.87 8.04 7.59
C HIS A 86 -1.19 7.52 6.19
N ILE A 87 -2.48 7.37 5.88
CA ILE A 87 -2.94 7.23 4.50
C ILE A 87 -2.74 8.57 3.80
N VAL A 88 -1.98 8.58 2.72
CA VAL A 88 -1.68 9.80 1.95
C VAL A 88 -2.44 9.85 0.64
N GLU A 89 -2.84 8.71 0.11
CA GLU A 89 -3.63 8.61 -1.12
C GLU A 89 -4.43 7.31 -1.12
N CYS A 90 -5.65 7.35 -1.68
CA CYS A 90 -6.50 6.17 -1.85
C CYS A 90 -7.27 6.30 -3.16
N CYS A 91 -7.20 5.28 -4.01
CA CYS A 91 -7.98 5.20 -5.25
C CYS A 91 -7.98 3.77 -5.80
N ASP A 92 -8.66 3.60 -6.94
CA ASP A 92 -8.60 2.35 -7.69
C ASP A 92 -7.20 2.10 -8.24
N THR A 93 -6.81 0.83 -8.32
CA THR A 93 -5.47 0.42 -8.74
C THR A 93 -5.08 1.01 -10.09
N ALA A 94 -5.96 0.92 -11.09
CA ALA A 94 -5.68 1.44 -12.42
C ALA A 94 -5.42 2.96 -12.40
N GLU A 95 -6.18 3.71 -11.59
CA GLU A 95 -6.03 5.15 -11.48
C GLU A 95 -4.72 5.53 -10.77
N LEU A 96 -4.32 4.82 -9.71
CA LEU A 96 -3.05 5.10 -9.02
C LEU A 96 -1.85 5.01 -9.97
N PHE A 97 -1.81 3.98 -10.81
CA PHE A 97 -0.70 3.78 -11.75
C PHE A 97 -0.72 4.75 -12.94
N LYS A 98 -1.90 5.29 -13.28
CA LYS A 98 -2.08 6.24 -14.38
C LYS A 98 -1.86 7.69 -13.94
N ASN A 99 -2.41 8.06 -12.79
CA ASN A 99 -2.50 9.44 -12.31
C ASN A 99 -2.27 9.53 -10.79
N PRO A 100 -1.05 9.23 -10.28
CA PRO A 100 -0.71 9.39 -8.86
C PRO A 100 -0.73 10.88 -8.49
N LEU A 101 -1.39 11.23 -7.40
CA LEU A 101 -1.58 12.62 -6.99
C LEU A 101 -0.58 13.04 -5.89
N HIS A 102 -0.42 12.24 -4.84
CA HIS A 102 0.46 12.62 -3.75
C HIS A 102 1.95 12.57 -4.17
N PRO A 103 2.77 13.58 -3.85
CA PRO A 103 4.19 13.59 -4.23
C PRO A 103 4.98 12.36 -3.75
N TYR A 104 4.60 11.76 -2.63
CA TYR A 104 5.18 10.48 -2.19
C TYR A 104 4.83 9.34 -3.14
N THR A 105 3.56 9.21 -3.54
CA THR A 105 3.10 8.17 -4.48
C THR A 105 3.79 8.31 -5.83
N GLN A 106 3.92 9.54 -6.32
CA GLN A 106 4.65 9.83 -7.56
C GLN A 106 6.11 9.37 -7.47
N GLY A 107 6.79 9.72 -6.38
CA GLY A 107 8.16 9.28 -6.12
C GLY A 107 8.27 7.75 -5.97
N LEU A 108 7.31 7.12 -5.29
CA LEU A 108 7.28 5.67 -5.10
C LEU A 108 7.13 4.93 -6.44
N LEU A 109 6.21 5.36 -7.30
CA LEU A 109 5.99 4.78 -8.62
C LEU A 109 7.16 5.07 -9.58
N ALA A 110 7.81 6.21 -9.45
CA ALA A 110 9.01 6.54 -10.23
C ALA A 110 10.20 5.63 -9.90
N CYS A 111 10.27 5.05 -8.70
CA CYS A 111 11.31 4.09 -8.32
C CYS A 111 11.12 2.69 -8.95
N VAL A 112 9.97 2.39 -9.55
CA VAL A 112 9.74 1.10 -10.20
C VAL A 112 10.52 1.05 -11.52
N PRO A 113 11.43 0.08 -11.71
CA PRO A 113 12.19 -0.05 -12.94
C PRO A 113 11.26 -0.26 -14.15
N ARG A 114 11.44 0.53 -15.19
CA ARG A 114 10.74 0.32 -16.46
C ARG A 114 11.51 -0.67 -17.31
N LEU A 115 10.82 -1.66 -17.88
CA LEU A 115 11.43 -2.64 -18.78
C LEU A 115 11.96 -2.02 -20.09
N THR A 116 11.48 -0.84 -20.45
CA THR A 116 11.87 -0.11 -21.66
C THR A 116 12.70 1.12 -21.29
N GLY A 117 14.01 0.94 -21.12
CA GLY A 117 15.06 1.95 -21.31
C GLY A 117 14.87 3.34 -20.68
N GLY A 118 14.43 3.43 -19.44
CA GLY A 118 14.51 4.67 -18.65
C GLY A 118 15.61 4.50 -17.61
N GLY A 119 16.53 5.45 -17.51
CA GLY A 119 17.60 5.44 -16.50
C GLY A 119 17.05 5.22 -15.08
N ILE A 120 17.95 4.90 -14.14
CA ILE A 120 17.61 4.74 -12.72
C ILE A 120 16.96 6.03 -12.25
N SER A 121 15.68 5.97 -11.91
CA SER A 121 14.97 7.13 -11.36
C SER A 121 15.64 7.54 -10.05
N ALA A 122 15.87 8.83 -9.87
CA ALA A 122 16.31 9.38 -8.61
C ALA A 122 15.25 9.04 -7.55
N GLY A 123 15.60 8.19 -6.61
CA GLY A 123 14.69 7.75 -5.55
C GLY A 123 14.17 8.90 -4.68
N ILE A 124 13.33 8.61 -3.72
CA ILE A 124 12.83 9.60 -2.76
C ILE A 124 13.94 9.92 -1.76
N TYR A 125 14.54 11.09 -1.87
CA TYR A 125 15.63 11.52 -0.99
C TYR A 125 15.15 11.85 0.43
N GLY A 126 16.07 11.80 1.41
CA GLY A 126 15.86 12.19 2.80
C GLY A 126 15.43 11.02 3.70
N TYR A 127 15.25 11.35 4.99
CA TYR A 127 14.96 10.37 6.04
C TYR A 127 13.48 10.33 6.38
N ILE A 128 12.98 9.14 6.74
CA ILE A 128 11.63 8.98 7.29
C ILE A 128 11.59 9.66 8.66
N PRO A 129 10.55 10.46 8.96
CA PRO A 129 10.43 11.13 10.25
C PRO A 129 10.28 10.12 11.40
N SER A 130 10.70 10.54 12.60
CA SER A 130 10.50 9.74 13.81
C SER A 130 9.01 9.52 14.09
N TYR A 131 8.67 8.29 14.45
CA TYR A 131 7.30 7.93 14.86
C TYR A 131 7.03 8.26 16.34
N VAL A 132 8.08 8.42 17.15
CA VAL A 132 7.96 8.70 18.59
C VAL A 132 7.48 10.13 18.83
N ASN A 133 8.02 11.09 18.06
CA ASN A 133 7.61 12.50 18.10
C ASN A 133 7.38 12.97 16.65
N PRO A 134 6.27 12.58 16.01
CA PRO A 134 6.04 12.93 14.62
C PRO A 134 5.81 14.45 14.47
N PRO A 135 6.17 15.04 13.34
CA PRO A 135 5.89 16.45 13.07
C PRO A 135 4.38 16.71 13.12
N LYS A 136 4.00 17.92 13.57
CA LYS A 136 2.60 18.36 13.61
C LYS A 136 1.98 18.48 12.22
N GLY A 137 2.78 18.85 11.22
CA GLY A 137 2.36 19.03 9.86
C GLY A 137 2.32 17.75 9.02
N CYS A 138 2.38 17.93 7.70
CA CYS A 138 2.47 16.82 6.75
C CYS A 138 3.71 15.97 7.03
N ARG A 139 3.57 14.68 7.25
CA ARG A 139 4.70 13.79 7.58
C ARG A 139 5.72 13.63 6.44
N PHE A 140 5.34 13.97 5.22
CA PHE A 140 6.22 13.92 4.06
C PHE A 140 6.95 15.24 3.77
N PHE A 141 6.70 16.33 4.52
CA PHE A 141 7.14 17.69 4.22
C PHE A 141 8.67 17.80 3.96
N ASN A 142 9.49 17.10 4.74
CA ASN A 142 10.96 17.16 4.64
C ASN A 142 11.55 16.46 3.40
N ARG A 143 10.73 15.69 2.69
CA ARG A 143 11.10 14.94 1.48
C ARG A 143 10.28 15.37 0.26
N CYS A 144 9.32 16.28 0.45
CA CYS A 144 8.40 16.71 -0.58
C CYS A 144 9.01 17.81 -1.44
N PRO A 145 9.12 17.64 -2.77
CA PRO A 145 9.61 18.68 -3.66
C PRO A 145 8.69 19.91 -3.73
N ASN A 146 7.39 19.74 -3.39
CA ASN A 146 6.37 20.79 -3.40
C ASN A 146 6.04 21.30 -1.98
N CYS A 147 6.97 21.16 -1.02
CA CYS A 147 6.76 21.57 0.36
C CYS A 147 6.56 23.09 0.48
N THR A 148 5.55 23.50 1.25
CA THR A 148 5.31 24.89 1.66
C THR A 148 5.47 25.05 3.16
N GLU A 149 5.53 26.29 3.68
CA GLU A 149 5.60 26.54 5.13
C GLU A 149 4.39 25.95 5.87
N ARG A 150 3.21 25.98 5.24
CA ARG A 150 1.99 25.38 5.79
C ARG A 150 2.15 23.87 6.01
N CYS A 151 2.81 23.17 5.09
CA CYS A 151 3.07 21.74 5.21
C CYS A 151 3.90 21.37 6.47
N LYS A 152 4.71 22.29 6.98
CA LYS A 152 5.48 22.07 8.20
C LYS A 152 4.65 22.24 9.48
N GLN A 153 3.62 23.06 9.43
CA GLN A 153 2.84 23.49 10.59
C GLN A 153 1.51 22.74 10.72
N GLU A 154 0.87 22.42 9.59
CA GLU A 154 -0.47 21.87 9.53
C GLU A 154 -0.49 20.51 8.82
N LYS A 155 -1.36 19.61 9.30
CA LYS A 155 -1.66 18.35 8.63
C LYS A 155 -2.70 18.61 7.55
N PRO A 156 -2.48 18.18 6.28
CA PRO A 156 -3.49 18.31 5.24
C PRO A 156 -4.71 17.42 5.56
N GLY A 157 -5.89 17.90 5.19
CA GLY A 157 -7.11 17.09 5.15
C GLY A 157 -7.06 16.04 4.04
N ASN A 158 -8.05 15.16 4.01
CA ASN A 158 -8.26 14.25 2.89
C ASN A 158 -9.19 14.92 1.88
N TYR A 159 -8.67 15.24 0.70
CA TYR A 159 -9.42 15.89 -0.37
C TYR A 159 -9.84 14.87 -1.42
N GLN A 160 -11.13 14.77 -1.70
CA GLN A 160 -11.66 13.96 -2.80
C GLN A 160 -11.51 14.74 -4.10
N VAL A 161 -10.67 14.25 -5.00
CA VAL A 161 -10.35 14.93 -6.27
C VAL A 161 -11.19 14.37 -7.42
N ALA A 162 -11.53 13.09 -7.34
CA ALA A 162 -12.42 12.40 -8.27
C ALA A 162 -13.23 11.34 -7.51
N ASP A 163 -14.20 10.72 -8.17
CA ASP A 163 -14.95 9.63 -7.57
C ASP A 163 -14.00 8.49 -7.15
N GLY A 164 -14.08 8.12 -5.88
CA GLY A 164 -13.22 7.10 -5.29
C GLY A 164 -11.73 7.46 -5.15
N HIS A 165 -11.27 8.67 -5.57
CA HIS A 165 -9.88 9.10 -5.47
C HIS A 165 -9.71 10.21 -4.44
N THR A 166 -9.04 9.90 -3.32
CA THR A 166 -8.75 10.84 -2.23
C THR A 166 -7.25 10.99 -2.01
N VAL A 167 -6.83 12.20 -1.66
CA VAL A 167 -5.42 12.54 -1.41
C VAL A 167 -5.28 13.48 -0.21
N ALA A 168 -4.31 13.21 0.66
CA ALA A 168 -3.98 14.05 1.81
C ALA A 168 -2.83 15.02 1.46
N CYS A 169 -3.13 16.06 0.66
CA CYS A 169 -2.13 17.03 0.21
C CYS A 169 -2.76 18.40 -0.08
N PHE A 170 -2.18 19.48 0.46
CA PHE A 170 -2.65 20.86 0.25
C PHE A 170 -2.66 21.32 -1.22
N LEU A 171 -1.91 20.66 -2.11
CA LEU A 171 -1.95 20.94 -3.55
C LEU A 171 -3.37 20.78 -4.13
N TYR A 172 -4.22 19.97 -3.49
CA TYR A 172 -5.55 19.62 -3.98
C TYR A 172 -6.69 20.24 -3.17
N GLU A 173 -6.38 21.07 -2.16
CA GLU A 173 -7.39 21.70 -1.30
C GLU A 173 -8.42 22.53 -2.10
N LYS A 174 -7.99 23.29 -3.11
CA LYS A 174 -8.86 24.18 -3.89
C LYS A 174 -9.73 23.46 -4.94
N GLY A 175 -9.44 22.23 -5.25
CA GLY A 175 -10.16 21.44 -6.27
C GLY A 175 -10.85 20.20 -5.73
N GLY A 176 -10.67 19.86 -4.46
CA GLY A 176 -11.23 18.67 -3.82
C GLY A 176 -12.21 19.00 -2.70
N VAL A 177 -13.15 18.10 -2.46
CA VAL A 177 -14.03 18.15 -1.29
C VAL A 177 -13.28 17.56 -0.09
N ASN A 178 -13.24 18.25 1.04
CA ASN A 178 -12.61 17.76 2.26
C ASN A 178 -13.49 16.70 2.92
N THR A 179 -13.07 15.44 2.86
CA THR A 179 -13.82 14.31 3.44
C THR A 179 -13.48 14.03 4.91
N THR A 180 -12.56 14.80 5.50
CA THR A 180 -12.18 14.65 6.91
C THR A 180 -13.27 15.21 7.85
N GLU A 181 -14.04 16.20 7.40
CA GLU A 181 -15.07 16.87 8.20
C GLU A 181 -16.37 16.06 8.33
N GLU A 182 -16.59 15.05 7.45
CA GLU A 182 -17.83 14.23 7.50
C GLU A 182 -17.79 13.08 8.51
N ARG A 183 -16.64 12.81 9.14
CA ARG A 183 -16.55 11.85 10.24
C ARG A 183 -16.56 12.61 11.55
N GLY A 184 -17.72 13.19 11.86
CA GLY A 184 -18.02 13.66 13.21
C GLY A 184 -17.84 12.52 14.20
N GLU A 185 -17.21 12.80 15.30
CA GLU A 185 -17.06 11.94 16.46
C GLU A 185 -18.45 11.42 16.88
N ASP A 186 -18.65 10.11 16.72
CA ASP A 186 -19.64 9.32 17.46
C ASP A 186 -18.92 8.22 18.23
#